data_96659de92cc298720d7dd803579527f7
#
_entry.id   96659de92cc298720d7dd803579527f7
#
_cell.length_a   1.000
_cell.length_b   1.000
_cell.length_c   1.000
_cell.angle_alpha   90.00
_cell.angle_beta   90.00
_cell.angle_gamma   90.00
#
_symmetry.space_group_name_H-M   'P 1'
#
loop_
_entity.id
_entity.type
_entity.pdbx_description
1 polymer ?
#
loop_
_entity_poly.entity_id
_entity_poly.type
_entity_poly.pdbx_seq_one_letter_code
_entity_poly.pdbx_strand_id
1 'polypeptide(L)'
;MIDSEGFTIKLNIVRPENKKGKLPVFIFIHGGGWVLGDFPTHKRLVRDLVVASGCAAVFVNYTPSPEAGFPLAINEIFAAARWVAAHGSEIDVDGENLAMAGNSAGGNMAAAVTLMAKENGGPRIKFQLLLWPVTDAGFDTESYARFGTDRFLTSSVMKWMFDQYTTDPSARKGRFVSPLQATTEQLMGLPPTLIQVAENDILRDEGEAYGRKSDEAGVEATTVRYNGMIHDFGLLNALAALPATRLMIDHAGAALKKYLR
;
A
#
# COMPACT_ATOMS: atom_id res chain seq x y z
N MET A 1 2.45 -16.27 13.64
CA MET A 1 1.51 -16.89 12.68
C MET A 1 0.12 -16.64 13.20
N ILE A 2 -0.81 -16.36 12.30
CA ILE A 2 -2.25 -16.33 12.59
C ILE A 2 -2.96 -17.29 11.65
N ASP A 3 -4.07 -17.87 12.09
CA ASP A 3 -4.99 -18.61 11.24
C ASP A 3 -6.26 -17.78 11.10
N SER A 4 -6.61 -17.41 9.88
CA SER A 4 -7.76 -16.57 9.57
C SER A 4 -8.35 -16.96 8.21
N GLU A 5 -9.64 -17.22 8.17
CA GLU A 5 -10.41 -17.50 6.94
C GLU A 5 -9.82 -18.60 6.05
N GLY A 6 -9.19 -19.61 6.66
CA GLY A 6 -8.55 -20.74 5.95
C GLY A 6 -7.11 -20.46 5.51
N PHE A 7 -6.53 -19.31 5.87
CA PHE A 7 -5.13 -18.95 5.60
C PHE A 7 -4.31 -18.99 6.87
N THR A 8 -3.08 -19.53 6.78
CA THR A 8 -2.04 -19.39 7.81
C THR A 8 -1.07 -18.31 7.40
N ILE A 9 -1.12 -17.15 8.05
CA ILE A 9 -0.42 -15.94 7.63
C ILE A 9 0.65 -15.55 8.65
N LYS A 10 1.87 -15.27 8.18
CA LYS A 10 2.94 -14.73 9.02
C LYS A 10 2.82 -13.22 9.13
N LEU A 11 2.76 -12.71 10.35
CA LEU A 11 2.81 -11.27 10.66
C LEU A 11 4.12 -10.91 11.36
N ASN A 12 4.69 -9.75 11.02
CA ASN A 12 5.73 -9.10 11.82
C ASN A 12 5.14 -7.85 12.46
N ILE A 13 5.24 -7.76 13.79
CA ILE A 13 4.73 -6.61 14.55
C ILE A 13 5.90 -5.68 14.84
N VAL A 14 5.75 -4.40 14.47
CA VAL A 14 6.74 -3.34 14.75
C VAL A 14 6.09 -2.28 15.61
N ARG A 15 6.70 -1.99 16.75
CA ARG A 15 6.14 -1.04 17.74
C ARG A 15 7.19 0.01 18.13
N PRO A 16 6.77 1.22 18.51
CA PRO A 16 7.66 2.19 19.16
C PRO A 16 8.19 1.63 20.48
N GLU A 17 9.50 1.70 20.70
CA GLU A 17 10.19 1.06 21.83
C GLU A 17 9.62 1.43 23.21
N ASN A 18 9.28 2.70 23.40
CA ASN A 18 8.90 3.22 24.72
C ASN A 18 7.38 3.38 24.93
N LYS A 19 6.55 2.81 24.05
CA LYS A 19 5.09 2.86 24.18
C LYS A 19 4.52 1.54 24.65
N LYS A 20 3.77 1.61 25.76
CA LYS A 20 3.05 0.48 26.36
C LYS A 20 1.56 0.54 25.98
N GLY A 21 0.87 -0.61 26.10
CA GLY A 21 -0.56 -0.73 25.87
C GLY A 21 -0.93 -0.81 24.39
N LYS A 22 -2.22 -0.77 24.12
CA LYS A 22 -2.77 -0.85 22.77
C LYS A 22 -2.44 0.42 21.99
N LEU A 23 -1.86 0.27 20.81
CA LEU A 23 -1.51 1.38 19.91
C LEU A 23 -2.39 1.35 18.68
N PRO A 24 -2.77 2.50 18.11
CA PRO A 24 -3.29 2.58 16.76
C PRO A 24 -2.37 1.84 15.80
N VAL A 25 -2.93 1.23 14.75
CA VAL A 25 -2.18 0.31 13.91
C VAL A 25 -2.35 0.60 12.42
N PHE A 26 -1.29 0.48 11.67
CA PHE A 26 -1.38 0.35 10.22
C PHE A 26 -0.90 -1.03 9.77
N ILE A 27 -1.67 -1.66 8.90
CA ILE A 27 -1.23 -2.85 8.19
C ILE A 27 -0.34 -2.38 7.04
N PHE A 28 0.90 -2.90 6.99
CA PHE A 28 1.84 -2.58 5.93
C PHE A 28 1.98 -3.75 4.97
N ILE A 29 1.76 -3.46 3.70
CA ILE A 29 1.84 -4.39 2.58
C ILE A 29 3.04 -4.00 1.73
N HIS A 30 3.99 -4.93 1.56
CA HIS A 30 5.22 -4.64 0.84
C HIS A 30 5.04 -4.64 -0.68
N GLY A 31 5.87 -3.84 -1.36
CA GLY A 31 6.03 -3.83 -2.81
C GLY A 31 6.95 -4.95 -3.31
N GLY A 32 7.42 -4.78 -4.55
CA GLY A 32 8.26 -5.76 -5.25
C GLY A 32 7.49 -6.47 -6.37
N GLY A 33 6.47 -5.80 -6.95
CA GLY A 33 5.73 -6.31 -8.11
C GLY A 33 4.99 -7.62 -7.84
N TRP A 34 4.50 -7.82 -6.63
CA TRP A 34 3.85 -9.07 -6.14
C TRP A 34 4.77 -10.30 -6.12
N VAL A 35 6.01 -10.20 -6.65
CA VAL A 35 6.95 -11.32 -6.86
C VAL A 35 8.09 -11.29 -5.87
N LEU A 36 8.56 -10.09 -5.52
CA LEU A 36 9.73 -9.85 -4.69
C LEU A 36 9.33 -9.15 -3.38
N GLY A 37 10.29 -9.06 -2.48
CA GLY A 37 10.12 -8.34 -1.22
C GLY A 37 9.80 -9.24 -0.04
N ASP A 38 10.15 -8.74 1.14
CA ASP A 38 9.94 -9.39 2.42
C ASP A 38 10.09 -8.36 3.56
N PHE A 39 9.92 -8.80 4.82
CA PHE A 39 10.13 -7.92 5.97
C PHE A 39 11.57 -7.39 6.06
N PRO A 40 12.64 -8.19 5.89
CA PRO A 40 14.02 -7.71 5.86
C PRO A 40 14.28 -6.55 4.91
N THR A 41 13.74 -6.58 3.70
CA THR A 41 13.93 -5.53 2.68
C THR A 41 13.17 -4.24 3.01
N HIS A 42 12.01 -4.34 3.67
CA HIS A 42 11.13 -3.20 3.98
C HIS A 42 11.25 -2.68 5.41
N LYS A 43 11.94 -3.41 6.30
CA LYS A 43 11.95 -3.11 7.75
C LYS A 43 12.37 -1.69 8.09
N ARG A 44 13.28 -1.05 7.32
CA ARG A 44 13.69 0.34 7.59
C ARG A 44 12.54 1.29 7.32
N LEU A 45 11.89 1.22 6.15
CA LEU A 45 10.75 2.06 5.81
C LEU A 45 9.62 1.91 6.84
N VAL A 46 9.29 0.68 7.22
CA VAL A 46 8.26 0.41 8.23
C VAL A 46 8.64 1.02 9.59
N ARG A 47 9.89 0.86 10.02
CA ARG A 47 10.37 1.45 11.29
C ARG A 47 10.34 2.98 11.25
N ASP A 48 10.75 3.59 10.15
CA ASP A 48 10.70 5.04 9.97
C ASP A 48 9.24 5.56 10.10
N LEU A 49 8.26 4.87 9.48
CA LEU A 49 6.83 5.21 9.61
C LEU A 49 6.32 5.00 11.04
N VAL A 50 6.73 3.92 11.72
CA VAL A 50 6.37 3.66 13.12
C VAL A 50 6.90 4.76 14.03
N VAL A 51 8.16 5.18 13.84
CA VAL A 51 8.77 6.25 14.64
C VAL A 51 8.07 7.59 14.38
N ALA A 52 7.83 7.94 13.11
CA ALA A 52 7.21 9.21 12.73
C ALA A 52 5.74 9.31 13.17
N SER A 53 4.98 8.21 13.07
CA SER A 53 3.56 8.20 13.45
C SER A 53 3.33 7.96 14.94
N GLY A 54 4.21 7.18 15.56
CA GLY A 54 4.00 6.64 16.90
C GLY A 54 2.92 5.56 16.97
N CYS A 55 2.44 5.04 15.82
CA CYS A 55 1.54 3.89 15.70
C CYS A 55 2.34 2.58 15.64
N ALA A 56 1.67 1.46 15.88
CA ALA A 56 2.23 0.15 15.57
C ALA A 56 2.05 -0.18 14.08
N ALA A 57 2.91 -1.03 13.54
CA ALA A 57 2.75 -1.62 12.21
C ALA A 57 2.57 -3.13 12.31
N VAL A 58 1.65 -3.66 11.52
CA VAL A 58 1.49 -5.09 11.26
C VAL A 58 1.90 -5.32 9.81
N PHE A 59 3.09 -5.89 9.61
CA PHE A 59 3.59 -6.25 8.29
C PHE A 59 3.07 -7.64 7.91
N VAL A 60 2.35 -7.73 6.79
CA VAL A 60 1.79 -8.98 6.28
C VAL A 60 2.77 -9.63 5.32
N ASN A 61 3.21 -10.86 5.63
CA ASN A 61 4.00 -11.66 4.70
C ASN A 61 3.02 -12.51 3.87
N TYR A 62 2.45 -11.91 2.85
CA TYR A 62 1.57 -12.58 1.91
C TYR A 62 2.36 -13.53 1.00
N THR A 63 1.69 -14.50 0.40
CA THR A 63 2.32 -15.43 -0.54
C THR A 63 2.56 -14.74 -1.89
N PRO A 64 3.82 -14.60 -2.34
CA PRO A 64 4.13 -13.90 -3.59
C PRO A 64 3.78 -14.72 -4.83
N SER A 65 3.72 -14.04 -5.98
CA SER A 65 3.67 -14.66 -7.29
C SER A 65 5.09 -15.11 -7.72
N PRO A 66 5.25 -16.14 -8.55
CA PRO A 66 4.20 -16.88 -9.25
C PRO A 66 3.58 -18.02 -8.43
N GLU A 67 4.06 -18.30 -7.19
CA GLU A 67 3.54 -19.36 -6.33
C GLU A 67 2.06 -19.12 -6.00
N ALA A 68 1.67 -17.85 -5.91
CA ALA A 68 0.29 -17.45 -5.68
C ALA A 68 -0.11 -16.33 -6.65
N GLY A 69 -0.87 -16.68 -7.69
CA GLY A 69 -1.47 -15.69 -8.58
C GLY A 69 -2.66 -14.96 -7.94
N PHE A 70 -3.08 -13.83 -8.57
CA PHE A 70 -4.32 -13.16 -8.19
C PHE A 70 -5.50 -14.14 -8.16
N PRO A 71 -6.39 -14.12 -7.12
CA PRO A 71 -6.47 -13.12 -6.06
C PRO A 71 -5.89 -13.57 -4.70
N LEU A 72 -4.99 -14.57 -4.62
CA LEU A 72 -4.61 -15.17 -3.35
C LEU A 72 -4.02 -14.14 -2.37
N ALA A 73 -3.04 -13.35 -2.79
CA ALA A 73 -2.36 -12.38 -1.92
C ALA A 73 -3.34 -11.36 -1.31
N ILE A 74 -4.28 -10.81 -2.09
CA ILE A 74 -5.26 -9.85 -1.54
C ILE A 74 -6.24 -10.51 -0.56
N ASN A 75 -6.58 -11.79 -0.75
CA ASN A 75 -7.42 -12.54 0.17
C ASN A 75 -6.69 -12.80 1.50
N GLU A 76 -5.41 -13.18 1.47
CA GLU A 76 -4.58 -13.31 2.67
C GLU A 76 -4.47 -11.97 3.43
N ILE A 77 -4.24 -10.87 2.72
CA ILE A 77 -4.14 -9.54 3.33
C ILE A 77 -5.48 -9.11 3.93
N PHE A 78 -6.58 -9.39 3.24
CA PHE A 78 -7.93 -9.09 3.75
C PHE A 78 -8.23 -9.91 5.01
N ALA A 79 -7.92 -11.22 5.02
CA ALA A 79 -8.07 -12.08 6.18
C ALA A 79 -7.20 -11.59 7.37
N ALA A 80 -5.95 -11.15 7.09
CA ALA A 80 -5.09 -10.54 8.10
C ALA A 80 -5.69 -9.23 8.65
N ALA A 81 -6.29 -8.39 7.80
CA ALA A 81 -6.93 -7.15 8.23
C ALA A 81 -8.14 -7.41 9.13
N ARG A 82 -8.97 -8.38 8.80
CA ARG A 82 -10.09 -8.82 9.64
C ARG A 82 -9.62 -9.38 10.98
N TRP A 83 -8.57 -10.19 10.96
CA TRP A 83 -7.98 -10.73 12.19
C TRP A 83 -7.43 -9.61 13.08
N VAL A 84 -6.67 -8.67 12.54
CA VAL A 84 -6.14 -7.54 13.31
C VAL A 84 -7.26 -6.68 13.90
N ALA A 85 -8.34 -6.44 13.16
CA ALA A 85 -9.49 -5.69 13.67
C ALA A 85 -10.18 -6.42 14.84
N ALA A 86 -10.33 -7.75 14.77
CA ALA A 86 -11.02 -8.53 15.80
C ALA A 86 -10.12 -8.91 16.98
N HIS A 87 -8.85 -9.22 16.73
CA HIS A 87 -7.90 -9.80 17.69
C HIS A 87 -6.69 -8.91 17.98
N GLY A 88 -6.71 -7.64 17.58
CA GLY A 88 -5.59 -6.71 17.75
C GLY A 88 -5.08 -6.61 19.21
N SER A 89 -5.97 -6.83 20.18
CA SER A 89 -5.60 -6.84 21.61
C SER A 89 -4.61 -7.94 21.99
N GLU A 90 -4.56 -9.04 21.25
CA GLU A 90 -3.62 -10.17 21.49
C GLU A 90 -2.19 -9.79 21.10
N ILE A 91 -2.03 -8.76 20.28
CA ILE A 91 -0.73 -8.23 19.84
C ILE A 91 -0.53 -6.77 20.26
N ASP A 92 -1.26 -6.33 21.29
CA ASP A 92 -1.22 -4.97 21.86
C ASP A 92 -1.46 -3.85 20.83
N VAL A 93 -2.35 -4.06 19.85
CA VAL A 93 -2.79 -3.02 18.92
C VAL A 93 -4.29 -2.74 19.05
N ASP A 94 -4.68 -1.54 18.67
CA ASP A 94 -6.07 -1.11 18.64
C ASP A 94 -6.64 -1.35 17.23
N GLY A 95 -7.34 -2.47 17.06
CA GLY A 95 -7.95 -2.86 15.79
C GLY A 95 -9.08 -1.95 15.32
N GLU A 96 -9.66 -1.10 16.19
CA GLU A 96 -10.65 -0.09 15.80
C GLU A 96 -10.00 1.15 15.16
N ASN A 97 -8.72 1.37 15.44
CA ASN A 97 -7.89 2.43 14.86
C ASN A 97 -6.90 1.89 13.83
N LEU A 98 -7.46 1.38 12.72
CA LEU A 98 -6.76 0.63 11.67
C LEU A 98 -6.61 1.45 10.38
N ALA A 99 -5.39 1.48 9.83
CA ALA A 99 -5.10 1.98 8.48
C ALA A 99 -4.51 0.88 7.58
N MET A 100 -4.67 1.06 6.27
CA MET A 100 -3.94 0.28 5.27
C MET A 100 -2.80 1.12 4.71
N ALA A 101 -1.60 0.56 4.61
CA ALA A 101 -0.42 1.21 4.06
C ALA A 101 0.34 0.25 3.15
N GLY A 102 0.92 0.76 2.07
CA GLY A 102 1.76 -0.07 1.20
C GLY A 102 2.50 0.75 0.15
N ASN A 103 3.58 0.17 -0.38
CA ASN A 103 4.36 0.77 -1.45
C ASN A 103 4.26 -0.03 -2.74
N SER A 104 4.25 0.63 -3.91
CA SER A 104 4.27 -0.02 -5.22
C SER A 104 3.11 -1.03 -5.36
N ALA A 105 3.39 -2.31 -5.67
CA ALA A 105 2.40 -3.39 -5.66
C ALA A 105 1.72 -3.56 -4.29
N GLY A 106 2.41 -3.26 -3.18
CA GLY A 106 1.80 -3.22 -1.85
C GLY A 106 0.78 -2.09 -1.70
N GLY A 107 1.04 -0.94 -2.31
CA GLY A 107 0.08 0.17 -2.41
C GLY A 107 -1.14 -0.20 -3.25
N ASN A 108 -0.95 -0.96 -4.34
CA ASN A 108 -2.03 -1.57 -5.13
C ASN A 108 -2.94 -2.43 -4.25
N MET A 109 -2.34 -3.40 -3.55
CA MET A 109 -3.10 -4.32 -2.70
C MET A 109 -3.73 -3.61 -1.49
N ALA A 110 -3.12 -2.55 -0.97
CA ALA A 110 -3.72 -1.72 0.09
C ALA A 110 -5.02 -1.06 -0.41
N ALA A 111 -5.01 -0.48 -1.61
CA ALA A 111 -6.20 0.11 -2.22
C ALA A 111 -7.27 -0.96 -2.53
N ALA A 112 -6.87 -2.10 -3.11
CA ALA A 112 -7.77 -3.21 -3.41
C ALA A 112 -8.45 -3.76 -2.14
N VAL A 113 -7.68 -4.03 -1.09
CA VAL A 113 -8.20 -4.55 0.19
C VAL A 113 -9.09 -3.55 0.90
N THR A 114 -8.82 -2.24 0.77
CA THR A 114 -9.70 -1.21 1.32
C THR A 114 -11.05 -1.18 0.59
N LEU A 115 -11.06 -1.36 -0.74
CA LEU A 115 -12.29 -1.55 -1.52
C LEU A 115 -13.03 -2.83 -1.07
N MET A 116 -12.32 -3.96 -0.91
CA MET A 116 -12.90 -5.21 -0.40
C MET A 116 -13.53 -5.01 0.98
N ALA A 117 -12.85 -4.32 1.89
CA ALA A 117 -13.35 -4.05 3.23
C ALA A 117 -14.67 -3.26 3.19
N LYS A 118 -14.76 -2.23 2.35
CA LYS A 118 -15.99 -1.47 2.14
C LYS A 118 -17.12 -2.34 1.60
N GLU A 119 -16.85 -3.15 0.57
CA GLU A 119 -17.87 -3.99 -0.09
C GLU A 119 -18.37 -5.14 0.81
N ASN A 120 -17.52 -5.64 1.69
CA ASN A 120 -17.86 -6.73 2.63
C ASN A 120 -18.33 -6.24 4.01
N GLY A 121 -18.53 -4.93 4.20
CA GLY A 121 -19.00 -4.38 5.46
C GLY A 121 -17.95 -4.39 6.59
N GLY A 122 -16.68 -4.38 6.26
CA GLY A 122 -15.57 -4.31 7.22
C GLY A 122 -14.38 -5.19 6.86
N PRO A 123 -13.24 -5.05 7.57
CA PRO A 123 -13.03 -4.18 8.73
C PRO A 123 -13.08 -2.69 8.39
N ARG A 124 -13.41 -1.86 9.39
CA ARG A 124 -13.41 -0.39 9.19
C ARG A 124 -11.98 0.12 9.06
N ILE A 125 -11.63 0.60 7.88
CA ILE A 125 -10.34 1.25 7.62
C ILE A 125 -10.52 2.75 7.80
N LYS A 126 -9.69 3.38 8.64
CA LYS A 126 -9.76 4.83 8.93
C LYS A 126 -8.91 5.68 8.00
N PHE A 127 -7.89 5.10 7.38
CA PHE A 127 -6.96 5.81 6.53
C PHE A 127 -6.24 4.88 5.54
N GLN A 128 -5.89 5.41 4.36
CA GLN A 128 -5.01 4.76 3.39
C GLN A 128 -3.74 5.57 3.19
N LEU A 129 -2.57 4.90 3.24
CA LEU A 129 -1.28 5.45 2.87
C LEU A 129 -0.73 4.68 1.67
N LEU A 130 -0.74 5.29 0.50
CA LEU A 130 -0.32 4.69 -0.76
C LEU A 130 0.99 5.34 -1.23
N LEU A 131 2.08 4.59 -1.13
CA LEU A 131 3.42 5.06 -1.47
C LEU A 131 3.74 4.60 -2.90
N TRP A 132 3.86 5.52 -3.86
CA TRP A 132 4.08 5.24 -5.30
C TRP A 132 3.33 3.98 -5.78
N PRO A 133 2.01 3.95 -5.61
CA PRO A 133 1.21 2.74 -5.82
C PRO A 133 1.10 2.39 -7.31
N VAL A 134 1.02 1.09 -7.60
CA VAL A 134 0.46 0.63 -8.86
C VAL A 134 -1.06 0.79 -8.78
N THR A 135 -1.68 1.46 -9.76
CA THR A 135 -3.13 1.65 -9.77
C THR A 135 -3.83 1.21 -11.03
N ASP A 136 -3.05 0.91 -12.09
CA ASP A 136 -3.60 0.46 -13.36
C ASP A 136 -2.67 -0.54 -14.08
N ALA A 137 -3.22 -1.34 -15.00
CA ALA A 137 -2.52 -2.26 -15.87
C ALA A 137 -2.46 -1.77 -17.34
N GLY A 138 -2.67 -0.47 -17.59
CA GLY A 138 -2.73 0.12 -18.94
C GLY A 138 -1.37 0.28 -19.60
N PHE A 139 -0.32 0.65 -18.88
CA PHE A 139 1.07 0.87 -19.34
C PHE A 139 1.24 1.92 -20.44
N ASP A 140 0.31 2.84 -20.63
CA ASP A 140 0.23 3.77 -21.76
C ASP A 140 0.23 5.26 -21.35
N THR A 141 0.51 5.56 -20.08
CA THR A 141 0.61 6.94 -19.59
C THR A 141 1.87 7.65 -20.09
N GLU A 142 1.90 8.99 -20.01
CA GLU A 142 3.08 9.78 -20.34
C GLU A 142 4.28 9.38 -19.49
N SER A 143 4.10 9.07 -18.20
CA SER A 143 5.18 8.60 -17.33
C SER A 143 5.76 7.27 -17.79
N TYR A 144 4.97 6.33 -18.29
CA TYR A 144 5.47 5.10 -18.93
C TYR A 144 6.29 5.39 -20.19
N ALA A 145 5.81 6.30 -21.04
CA ALA A 145 6.53 6.69 -22.25
C ALA A 145 7.87 7.38 -21.94
N ARG A 146 7.86 8.26 -20.91
CA ARG A 146 9.03 9.08 -20.57
C ARG A 146 10.07 8.39 -19.71
N PHE A 147 9.64 7.53 -18.79
CA PHE A 147 10.50 6.93 -17.74
C PHE A 147 10.58 5.40 -17.86
N GLY A 148 10.06 4.81 -18.93
CA GLY A 148 9.98 3.37 -19.11
C GLY A 148 11.31 2.65 -19.29
N THR A 149 12.41 3.39 -19.52
CA THR A 149 13.80 2.90 -19.63
C THR A 149 14.70 3.73 -18.73
N ASP A 150 15.89 3.20 -18.42
CA ASP A 150 16.97 3.91 -17.72
C ASP A 150 16.58 4.51 -16.36
N ARG A 151 15.59 3.91 -15.71
CA ARG A 151 15.16 4.23 -14.36
C ARG A 151 15.11 2.95 -13.51
N PHE A 152 14.93 3.11 -12.19
CA PHE A 152 14.91 1.98 -11.25
C PHE A 152 13.83 0.95 -11.60
N LEU A 153 12.61 1.39 -11.89
CA LEU A 153 11.53 0.54 -12.39
C LEU A 153 11.32 0.81 -13.88
N THR A 154 11.47 -0.22 -14.72
CA THR A 154 11.24 -0.10 -16.16
C THR A 154 9.88 -0.65 -16.58
N SER A 155 9.38 -0.20 -17.74
CA SER A 155 8.13 -0.70 -18.33
C SER A 155 8.16 -2.21 -18.60
N SER A 156 9.30 -2.75 -19.07
CA SER A 156 9.45 -4.17 -19.34
C SER A 156 9.37 -5.02 -18.06
N VAL A 157 10.02 -4.55 -16.98
CA VAL A 157 9.98 -5.22 -15.68
C VAL A 157 8.56 -5.18 -15.12
N MET A 158 7.86 -4.04 -15.19
CA MET A 158 6.50 -3.93 -14.67
C MET A 158 5.52 -4.85 -15.42
N LYS A 159 5.62 -4.92 -16.75
CA LYS A 159 4.80 -5.84 -17.56
C LYS A 159 5.06 -7.30 -17.19
N TRP A 160 6.34 -7.68 -17.03
CA TRP A 160 6.71 -9.02 -16.58
C TRP A 160 6.14 -9.34 -15.18
N MET A 161 6.19 -8.40 -14.24
CA MET A 161 5.60 -8.57 -12.89
C MET A 161 4.08 -8.79 -12.95
N PHE A 162 3.37 -8.05 -13.79
CA PHE A 162 1.94 -8.27 -14.02
C PHE A 162 1.67 -9.66 -14.60
N ASP A 163 2.52 -10.15 -15.51
CA ASP A 163 2.38 -11.49 -16.09
C ASP A 163 2.56 -12.60 -15.04
N GLN A 164 3.35 -12.36 -14.00
CA GLN A 164 3.46 -13.28 -12.86
C GLN A 164 2.23 -13.20 -11.93
N TYR A 165 1.64 -12.01 -11.75
CA TYR A 165 0.50 -11.78 -10.87
C TYR A 165 -0.81 -12.28 -11.46
N THR A 166 -1.09 -11.93 -12.71
CA THR A 166 -2.22 -12.46 -13.49
C THR A 166 -2.05 -12.25 -14.97
N THR A 167 -2.34 -13.29 -15.75
CA THR A 167 -2.38 -13.23 -17.23
C THR A 167 -3.80 -13.00 -17.77
N ASP A 168 -4.82 -13.01 -16.89
CA ASP A 168 -6.21 -12.79 -17.29
C ASP A 168 -6.47 -11.30 -17.61
N PRO A 169 -6.76 -10.94 -18.89
CA PRO A 169 -7.03 -9.57 -19.28
C PRO A 169 -8.28 -8.98 -18.61
N SER A 170 -9.24 -9.83 -18.24
CA SER A 170 -10.46 -9.40 -17.53
C SER A 170 -10.13 -9.01 -16.09
N ALA A 171 -9.34 -9.84 -15.40
CA ALA A 171 -8.85 -9.51 -14.06
C ALA A 171 -8.05 -8.22 -14.05
N ARG A 172 -7.16 -7.99 -15.06
CA ARG A 172 -6.38 -6.74 -15.19
C ARG A 172 -7.23 -5.49 -15.30
N LYS A 173 -8.43 -5.57 -15.87
CA LYS A 173 -9.41 -4.47 -15.95
C LYS A 173 -10.28 -4.36 -14.70
N GLY A 174 -10.18 -5.31 -13.79
CA GLY A 174 -10.93 -5.33 -12.56
C GLY A 174 -10.34 -4.40 -11.49
N ARG A 175 -11.19 -3.76 -10.69
CA ARG A 175 -10.81 -2.81 -9.63
C ARG A 175 -9.88 -3.37 -8.54
N PHE A 176 -9.81 -4.67 -8.39
CA PHE A 176 -8.93 -5.32 -7.40
C PHE A 176 -7.51 -5.59 -7.93
N VAL A 177 -7.31 -5.54 -9.24
CA VAL A 177 -5.98 -5.54 -9.88
C VAL A 177 -5.59 -4.13 -10.29
N SER A 178 -6.55 -3.36 -10.80
CA SER A 178 -6.39 -1.99 -11.25
C SER A 178 -7.36 -1.06 -10.49
N PRO A 179 -7.02 -0.59 -9.29
CA PRO A 179 -7.92 0.26 -8.50
C PRO A 179 -8.40 1.53 -9.23
N LEU A 180 -7.63 2.04 -10.18
CA LEU A 180 -8.02 3.15 -11.04
C LEU A 180 -9.25 2.82 -11.92
N GLN A 181 -9.53 1.55 -12.19
CA GLN A 181 -10.70 1.10 -12.96
C GLN A 181 -11.99 1.04 -12.11
N ALA A 182 -11.91 1.21 -10.78
CA ALA A 182 -13.10 1.34 -9.95
C ALA A 182 -13.95 2.54 -10.41
N THR A 183 -15.28 2.41 -10.42
CA THR A 183 -16.16 3.55 -10.73
C THR A 183 -16.15 4.57 -9.59
N THR A 184 -16.60 5.80 -9.86
CA THR A 184 -16.72 6.84 -8.83
C THR A 184 -17.61 6.37 -7.67
N GLU A 185 -18.71 5.68 -7.96
CA GLU A 185 -19.62 5.11 -6.94
C GLU A 185 -18.92 4.03 -6.08
N GLN A 186 -18.04 3.24 -6.68
CA GLN A 186 -17.26 2.25 -5.95
C GLN A 186 -16.21 2.90 -5.02
N LEU A 187 -15.69 4.06 -5.39
CA LEU A 187 -14.74 4.82 -4.55
C LEU A 187 -15.44 5.65 -3.45
N MET A 188 -16.70 6.06 -3.64
CA MET A 188 -17.46 6.84 -2.65
C MET A 188 -17.42 6.18 -1.27
N GLY A 189 -17.12 6.97 -0.23
CA GLY A 189 -17.08 6.48 1.16
C GLY A 189 -15.83 5.68 1.53
N LEU A 190 -14.82 5.61 0.67
CA LEU A 190 -13.49 5.16 1.05
C LEU A 190 -12.89 6.12 2.11
N PRO A 191 -11.98 5.63 2.98
CA PRO A 191 -11.36 6.47 4.00
C PRO A 191 -10.46 7.55 3.39
N PRO A 192 -10.15 8.62 4.16
CA PRO A 192 -9.13 9.58 3.79
C PRO A 192 -7.85 8.91 3.30
N THR A 193 -7.25 9.46 2.24
CA THR A 193 -6.15 8.80 1.51
C THR A 193 -5.01 9.79 1.26
N LEU A 194 -3.78 9.40 1.62
CA LEU A 194 -2.57 10.07 1.19
C LEU A 194 -1.85 9.22 0.14
N ILE A 195 -1.65 9.79 -1.05
CA ILE A 195 -0.90 9.19 -2.15
C ILE A 195 0.39 9.98 -2.34
N GLN A 196 1.53 9.30 -2.28
CA GLN A 196 2.84 9.91 -2.47
C GLN A 196 3.49 9.28 -3.70
N VAL A 197 3.85 10.10 -4.70
CA VAL A 197 4.44 9.64 -5.96
C VAL A 197 5.81 10.27 -6.21
N ALA A 198 6.65 9.61 -6.98
CA ALA A 198 7.95 10.12 -7.42
C ALA A 198 7.83 10.74 -8.82
N GLU A 199 8.57 11.83 -9.07
CA GLU A 199 8.53 12.49 -10.39
C GLU A 199 9.01 11.59 -11.52
N ASN A 200 10.12 10.87 -11.31
CA ASN A 200 10.78 10.06 -12.33
C ASN A 200 10.41 8.57 -12.19
N ASP A 201 9.11 8.30 -12.15
CA ASP A 201 8.54 6.96 -11.95
C ASP A 201 7.47 6.69 -13.01
N ILE A 202 7.46 5.49 -13.57
CA ILE A 202 6.43 5.07 -14.53
C ILE A 202 5.03 5.07 -13.92
N LEU A 203 4.90 4.84 -12.60
CA LEU A 203 3.64 4.79 -11.87
C LEU A 203 3.10 6.17 -11.45
N ARG A 204 3.84 7.25 -11.73
CA ARG A 204 3.47 8.61 -11.33
C ARG A 204 2.06 8.99 -11.78
N ASP A 205 1.81 8.88 -13.08
CA ASP A 205 0.58 9.44 -13.68
C ASP A 205 -0.66 8.66 -13.27
N GLU A 206 -0.56 7.32 -13.18
CA GLU A 206 -1.66 6.47 -12.73
C GLU A 206 -1.97 6.68 -11.24
N GLY A 207 -0.93 6.86 -10.39
CA GLY A 207 -1.10 7.18 -8.97
C GLY A 207 -1.79 8.55 -8.77
N GLU A 208 -1.40 9.56 -9.54
CA GLU A 208 -2.06 10.87 -9.54
C GLU A 208 -3.49 10.81 -10.09
N ALA A 209 -3.72 10.00 -11.12
CA ALA A 209 -5.06 9.80 -11.68
C ALA A 209 -6.01 9.14 -10.65
N TYR A 210 -5.50 8.15 -9.90
CA TYR A 210 -6.26 7.53 -8.81
C TYR A 210 -6.63 8.54 -7.72
N GLY A 211 -5.70 9.43 -7.37
CA GLY A 211 -5.96 10.52 -6.41
C GLY A 211 -7.06 11.47 -6.89
N ARG A 212 -7.00 11.93 -8.15
CA ARG A 212 -8.05 12.80 -8.74
C ARG A 212 -9.41 12.11 -8.76
N LYS A 213 -9.44 10.84 -9.18
CA LYS A 213 -10.69 10.06 -9.22
C LYS A 213 -11.29 9.83 -7.82
N SER A 214 -10.44 9.64 -6.83
CA SER A 214 -10.86 9.54 -5.43
C SER A 214 -11.48 10.86 -4.93
N ASP A 215 -10.85 12.00 -5.25
CA ASP A 215 -11.40 13.34 -4.92
C ASP A 215 -12.73 13.59 -5.62
N GLU A 216 -12.86 13.25 -6.91
CA GLU A 216 -14.12 13.29 -7.67
C GLU A 216 -15.22 12.43 -7.03
N ALA A 217 -14.85 11.34 -6.37
CA ALA A 217 -15.75 10.47 -5.60
C ALA A 217 -16.09 11.01 -4.20
N GLY A 218 -15.58 12.19 -3.82
CA GLY A 218 -15.78 12.78 -2.50
C GLY A 218 -14.95 12.18 -1.39
N VAL A 219 -13.90 11.43 -1.73
CA VAL A 219 -12.90 10.93 -0.76
C VAL A 219 -11.93 12.07 -0.41
N GLU A 220 -11.64 12.30 0.86
CA GLU A 220 -10.58 13.23 1.29
C GLU A 220 -9.20 12.70 0.80
N ALA A 221 -8.87 12.94 -0.47
CA ALA A 221 -7.65 12.47 -1.10
C ALA A 221 -6.61 13.59 -1.21
N THR A 222 -5.38 13.28 -0.79
CA THR A 222 -4.23 14.19 -0.97
C THR A 222 -3.15 13.46 -1.76
N THR A 223 -2.74 14.03 -2.89
CA THR A 223 -1.66 13.48 -3.71
C THR A 223 -0.46 14.42 -3.69
N VAL A 224 0.72 13.88 -3.42
CA VAL A 224 1.98 14.64 -3.35
C VAL A 224 3.02 14.03 -4.28
N ARG A 225 3.56 14.84 -5.19
CA ARG A 225 4.69 14.48 -6.05
C ARG A 225 6.00 14.96 -5.42
N TYR A 226 6.97 14.06 -5.31
CA TYR A 226 8.33 14.38 -4.86
C TYR A 226 9.24 14.56 -6.07
N ASN A 227 9.59 15.80 -6.37
CA ASN A 227 10.40 16.17 -7.53
C ASN A 227 11.83 15.62 -7.40
N GLY A 228 12.40 15.18 -8.53
CA GLY A 228 13.74 14.59 -8.61
C GLY A 228 13.82 13.13 -8.11
N MET A 229 12.76 12.60 -7.48
CA MET A 229 12.77 11.24 -6.92
C MET A 229 12.40 10.19 -7.99
N ILE A 230 12.85 8.96 -7.73
CA ILE A 230 12.60 7.76 -8.55
C ILE A 230 11.71 6.78 -7.78
N HIS A 231 11.24 5.74 -8.47
CA HIS A 231 10.50 4.64 -7.84
C HIS A 231 11.27 4.09 -6.61
N ASP A 232 10.55 3.76 -5.55
CA ASP A 232 11.10 3.23 -4.28
C ASP A 232 12.10 4.14 -3.55
N PHE A 233 12.13 5.47 -3.85
CA PHE A 233 13.06 6.40 -3.17
C PHE A 233 12.95 6.34 -1.64
N GLY A 234 11.75 6.11 -1.11
CA GLY A 234 11.52 5.94 0.33
C GLY A 234 11.99 4.58 0.87
N LEU A 235 12.11 3.56 0.00
CA LEU A 235 12.54 2.21 0.36
C LEU A 235 14.07 2.04 0.24
N LEU A 236 14.71 2.66 -0.75
CA LEU A 236 16.12 2.49 -1.03
C LEU A 236 17.00 3.10 0.08
N ASN A 237 17.84 2.27 0.72
CA ASN A 237 18.70 2.72 1.81
C ASN A 237 19.68 3.82 1.40
N ALA A 238 20.17 3.78 0.15
CA ALA A 238 21.06 4.81 -0.38
C ALA A 238 20.40 6.20 -0.47
N LEU A 239 19.07 6.26 -0.56
CA LEU A 239 18.30 7.51 -0.66
C LEU A 239 17.64 7.91 0.68
N ALA A 240 17.80 7.10 1.74
CA ALA A 240 17.10 7.27 3.01
C ALA A 240 17.39 8.61 3.73
N ALA A 241 18.59 9.17 3.53
CA ALA A 241 19.01 10.41 4.16
C ALA A 241 18.65 11.68 3.34
N LEU A 242 18.12 11.52 2.11
CA LEU A 242 17.74 12.67 1.29
C LEU A 242 16.63 13.48 1.97
N PRO A 243 16.68 14.83 1.90
CA PRO A 243 15.62 15.68 2.47
C PRO A 243 14.20 15.29 1.98
N ALA A 244 14.05 15.02 0.68
CA ALA A 244 12.76 14.59 0.11
C ALA A 244 12.25 13.29 0.73
N THR A 245 13.14 12.30 0.96
CA THR A 245 12.78 11.04 1.61
C THR A 245 12.36 11.25 3.06
N ARG A 246 13.10 12.07 3.80
CA ARG A 246 12.76 12.38 5.21
C ARG A 246 11.43 13.09 5.32
N LEU A 247 11.20 14.14 4.51
CA LEU A 247 9.93 14.87 4.48
C LEU A 247 8.75 13.99 4.05
N MET A 248 8.97 13.03 3.14
CA MET A 248 7.97 12.05 2.74
C MET A 248 7.54 11.18 3.95
N ILE A 249 8.51 10.68 4.71
CA ILE A 249 8.25 9.89 5.93
C ILE A 249 7.54 10.74 6.99
N ASP A 250 7.99 11.97 7.23
CA ASP A 250 7.39 12.87 8.22
C ASP A 250 5.94 13.19 7.86
N HIS A 251 5.65 13.46 6.58
CA HIS A 251 4.29 13.70 6.10
C HIS A 251 3.40 12.46 6.27
N ALA A 252 3.89 11.28 5.85
CA ALA A 252 3.18 10.02 6.02
C ALA A 252 2.91 9.72 7.51
N GLY A 253 3.90 9.92 8.37
CA GLY A 253 3.78 9.74 9.82
C GLY A 253 2.78 10.70 10.45
N ALA A 254 2.78 11.97 10.04
CA ALA A 254 1.83 12.98 10.52
C ALA A 254 0.38 12.61 10.11
N ALA A 255 0.18 12.14 8.87
CA ALA A 255 -1.11 11.69 8.38
C ALA A 255 -1.62 10.46 9.17
N LEU A 256 -0.80 9.41 9.32
CA LEU A 256 -1.14 8.25 10.14
C LEU A 256 -1.53 8.66 11.56
N LYS A 257 -0.76 9.54 12.19
CA LYS A 257 -1.04 10.05 13.53
C LYS A 257 -2.34 10.87 13.59
N LYS A 258 -2.69 11.62 12.53
CA LYS A 258 -3.92 12.44 12.46
C LYS A 258 -5.16 11.54 12.42
N TYR A 259 -5.17 10.53 11.55
CA TYR A 259 -6.37 9.75 11.26
C TYR A 259 -6.55 8.51 12.16
N LEU A 260 -5.53 8.07 12.88
CA LEU A 260 -5.55 6.91 13.78
C LEU A 260 -5.64 7.29 15.27
N ARG A 261 -6.10 8.49 15.58
CA ARG A 261 -6.36 8.94 16.96
C ARG A 261 -7.75 8.54 17.42
#